data_c8be665c9d354007e790c96a3c84d582
#
_entry.id   c8be665c9d354007e790c96a3c84d582
#
_cell.length_a   1.000
_cell.length_b   1.000
_cell.length_c   1.000
_cell.angle_alpha   90.00
_cell.angle_beta   90.00
_cell.angle_gamma   90.00
#
_symmetry.space_group_name_H-M   'P 1'
#
loop_
_entity.id
_entity.type
_entity.pdbx_description
1 polymer ?
#
loop_
_entity_poly.entity_id
_entity_poly.type
_entity_poly.pdbx_seq_one_letter_code
_entity_poly.pdbx_strand_id
1 'polypeptide(L)'
;MHIVTLTYKVPNDEVDRHLEAHMAWLKEGYAAGTFLAAGRRVPRTGGMIFAAGGRDELAAMIKRDPFNVNGVADYTIAQVNITSTADGLEKLKG
;
A
#
# COMPACT_ATOMS: atom_id res chain seq x y z
N MET A 1 11.72 -3.74 -4.63
CA MET A 1 10.62 -3.81 -3.66
C MET A 1 10.43 -2.47 -3.01
N HIS A 2 9.21 -2.00 -2.95
CA HIS A 2 8.85 -0.79 -2.25
C HIS A 2 7.93 -1.14 -1.08
N ILE A 3 8.18 -0.51 0.06
CA ILE A 3 7.32 -0.62 1.23
C ILE A 3 6.63 0.73 1.39
N VAL A 4 5.32 0.74 1.21
CA VAL A 4 4.50 1.93 1.37
C VAL A 4 3.89 1.90 2.75
N THR A 5 4.12 2.94 3.54
CA THR A 5 3.51 3.09 4.85
C THR A 5 2.47 4.20 4.78
N LEU A 6 1.25 3.88 5.18
CA LEU A 6 0.15 4.82 5.30
C LEU A 6 -0.04 5.16 6.76
N THR A 7 -0.13 6.45 7.06
CA THR A 7 -0.43 6.93 8.41
C THR A 7 -1.70 7.76 8.35
N TYR A 8 -2.74 7.33 9.07
CA TYR A 8 -4.01 8.04 9.10
C TYR A 8 -3.85 9.42 9.73
N LYS A 9 -4.48 10.41 9.13
CA LYS A 9 -4.51 11.79 9.65
C LYS A 9 -5.92 12.27 9.98
N VAL A 10 -6.87 11.33 10.02
CA VAL A 10 -8.26 11.56 10.42
C VAL A 10 -8.69 10.43 11.36
N PRO A 11 -9.78 10.60 12.14
CA PRO A 11 -10.29 9.53 13.00
C PRO A 11 -10.72 8.29 12.22
N ASN A 12 -10.72 7.13 12.88
CA ASN A 12 -11.02 5.85 12.22
C ASN A 12 -12.42 5.80 11.61
N ASP A 13 -13.40 6.47 12.16
CA ASP A 13 -14.73 6.55 11.56
C ASP A 13 -14.71 7.28 10.23
N GLU A 14 -13.88 8.29 10.07
CA GLU A 14 -13.69 8.96 8.78
C GLU A 14 -12.93 8.07 7.79
N VAL A 15 -11.94 7.31 8.26
CA VAL A 15 -11.24 6.31 7.44
C VAL A 15 -12.23 5.30 6.87
N ASP A 16 -13.15 4.81 7.71
CA ASP A 16 -14.13 3.79 7.34
C ASP A 16 -15.07 4.24 6.22
N ARG A 17 -15.31 5.52 6.07
CA ARG A 17 -16.12 6.06 4.97
C ARG A 17 -15.51 5.78 3.60
N HIS A 18 -14.18 5.65 3.53
CA HIS A 18 -13.45 5.47 2.28
C HIS A 18 -12.84 4.08 2.16
N LEU A 19 -13.11 3.19 3.13
CA LEU A 19 -12.48 1.88 3.21
C LEU A 19 -12.85 0.98 2.03
N GLU A 20 -14.14 0.94 1.67
CA GLU A 20 -14.60 0.08 0.56
C GLU A 20 -13.93 0.47 -0.77
N ALA A 21 -13.88 1.77 -1.05
CA ALA A 21 -13.23 2.27 -2.26
C ALA A 21 -11.71 2.00 -2.23
N HIS A 22 -11.07 2.17 -1.08
CA HIS A 22 -9.66 1.84 -0.89
C HIS A 22 -9.39 0.34 -1.15
N MET A 23 -10.25 -0.54 -0.64
CA MET A 23 -10.11 -1.99 -0.87
C MET A 23 -10.27 -2.36 -2.34
N ALA A 24 -11.16 -1.69 -3.07
CA ALA A 24 -11.28 -1.89 -4.52
C ALA A 24 -10.01 -1.46 -5.25
N TRP A 25 -9.41 -0.36 -4.85
CA TRP A 25 -8.13 0.10 -5.39
C TRP A 25 -6.99 -0.91 -5.10
N LEU A 26 -6.94 -1.48 -3.90
CA LEU A 26 -5.97 -2.54 -3.56
C LEU A 26 -6.12 -3.74 -4.49
N LYS A 27 -7.36 -4.17 -4.77
CA LYS A 27 -7.61 -5.30 -5.69
C LYS A 27 -7.08 -5.03 -7.08
N GLU A 28 -7.21 -3.82 -7.57
CA GLU A 28 -6.62 -3.43 -8.87
C GLU A 28 -5.10 -3.59 -8.85
N GLY A 29 -4.46 -3.18 -7.78
CA GLY A 29 -3.02 -3.31 -7.61
C GLY A 29 -2.55 -4.77 -7.56
N TYR A 30 -3.32 -5.65 -6.92
CA TYR A 30 -3.04 -7.08 -6.92
C TYR A 30 -3.22 -7.68 -8.32
N ALA A 31 -4.29 -7.33 -9.02
CA ALA A 31 -4.56 -7.82 -10.36
C ALA A 31 -3.48 -7.39 -11.36
N ALA A 32 -2.93 -6.20 -11.19
CA ALA A 32 -1.83 -5.70 -12.02
C ALA A 32 -0.47 -6.34 -11.69
N GLY A 33 -0.38 -7.09 -10.60
CA GLY A 33 0.88 -7.66 -10.12
C GLY A 33 1.80 -6.65 -9.43
N THR A 34 1.32 -5.43 -9.20
CA THR A 34 2.10 -4.37 -8.56
C THR A 34 2.10 -4.53 -7.04
N PHE A 35 0.95 -4.81 -6.44
CA PHE A 35 0.86 -5.05 -5.00
C PHE A 35 1.01 -6.54 -4.71
N LEU A 36 1.84 -6.86 -3.72
CA LEU A 36 2.12 -8.25 -3.32
C LEU A 36 1.48 -8.62 -1.99
N ALA A 37 1.35 -7.66 -1.10
CA ALA A 37 0.74 -7.85 0.21
C ALA A 37 0.37 -6.48 0.79
N ALA A 38 -0.64 -6.46 1.64
CA ALA A 38 -1.03 -5.27 2.37
C ALA A 38 -1.58 -5.67 3.72
N GLY A 39 -1.51 -4.77 4.69
CA GLY A 39 -2.02 -5.03 6.02
C GLY A 39 -2.26 -3.76 6.80
N ARG A 40 -2.89 -3.93 7.95
CA ARG A 40 -3.19 -2.87 8.91
C ARG A 40 -2.13 -2.82 9.99
N ARG A 41 -1.75 -1.63 10.39
CA ARG A 41 -0.88 -1.47 11.56
C ARG A 41 -1.67 -1.79 12.83
N VAL A 42 -0.93 -2.28 13.85
CA VAL A 42 -1.49 -2.57 15.16
C VAL A 42 -0.75 -1.71 16.20
N PRO A 43 -1.41 -0.78 16.89
CA PRO A 43 -2.83 -0.42 16.77
C PRO A 43 -3.19 0.20 15.41
N ARG A 44 -4.48 0.35 15.15
CA ARG A 44 -4.99 0.82 13.85
C ARG A 44 -4.70 2.31 13.64
N THR A 45 -3.50 2.61 13.18
CA THR A 45 -3.03 3.97 12.88
C THR A 45 -2.70 4.17 11.41
N GLY A 46 -2.87 3.14 10.61
CA GLY A 46 -2.54 3.14 9.19
C GLY A 46 -2.37 1.74 8.66
N GLY A 47 -1.58 1.60 7.62
CA GLY A 47 -1.32 0.33 6.98
C GLY A 47 0.03 0.29 6.29
N MET A 48 0.32 -0.85 5.66
CA MET A 48 1.51 -1.04 4.84
C MET A 48 1.14 -1.80 3.57
N ILE A 49 1.83 -1.49 2.48
CA ILE A 49 1.70 -2.20 1.20
C ILE A 49 3.10 -2.58 0.75
N PHE A 50 3.27 -3.83 0.36
CA PHE A 50 4.47 -4.30 -0.32
C PHE A 50 4.22 -4.26 -1.81
N ALA A 51 5.03 -3.50 -2.55
CA ALA A 51 4.82 -3.25 -3.97
C ALA A 51 6.07 -3.55 -4.78
N ALA A 52 5.87 -4.23 -5.91
CA ALA A 52 6.90 -4.46 -6.92
C ALA A 52 6.85 -3.36 -7.98
N GLY A 53 7.81 -3.37 -8.91
CA GLY A 53 7.83 -2.45 -10.04
C GLY A 53 8.54 -1.15 -9.77
N GLY A 54 8.38 -0.21 -10.69
CA GLY A 54 9.05 1.08 -10.64
C GLY A 54 8.38 2.07 -9.70
N ARG A 55 9.18 2.99 -9.17
CA ARG A 55 8.70 4.00 -8.25
C ARG A 55 7.69 4.97 -8.88
N ASP A 56 7.88 5.31 -10.15
CA ASP A 56 6.99 6.26 -10.84
C ASP A 56 5.61 5.67 -11.05
N GLU A 57 5.53 4.38 -11.42
CA GLU A 57 4.25 3.66 -11.51
C GLU A 57 3.56 3.62 -10.15
N LEU A 58 4.31 3.30 -9.10
CA LEU A 58 3.78 3.23 -7.75
C LEU A 58 3.25 4.59 -7.30
N ALA A 59 4.01 5.66 -7.55
CA ALA A 59 3.58 7.02 -7.21
C ALA A 59 2.27 7.39 -7.93
N ALA A 60 2.13 7.02 -9.20
CA ALA A 60 0.91 7.26 -9.96
C ALA A 60 -0.27 6.46 -9.38
N MET A 61 -0.05 5.22 -8.95
CA MET A 61 -1.09 4.41 -8.32
C MET A 61 -1.53 5.00 -6.98
N ILE A 62 -0.60 5.47 -6.17
CA ILE A 62 -0.90 6.09 -4.87
C ILE A 62 -1.76 7.34 -5.04
N LYS A 63 -1.53 8.13 -6.08
CA LYS A 63 -2.35 9.32 -6.35
C LYS A 63 -3.82 8.98 -6.56
N ARG A 64 -4.13 7.75 -6.99
CA ARG A 64 -5.51 7.29 -7.24
C ARG A 64 -6.15 6.59 -6.05
N ASP A 65 -5.37 6.33 -4.99
CA ASP A 65 -5.92 5.72 -3.78
C ASP A 65 -6.99 6.65 -3.19
N PRO A 66 -8.23 6.16 -2.98
CA PRO A 66 -9.28 6.95 -2.34
C PRO A 66 -8.86 7.55 -0.99
N PHE A 67 -7.98 6.89 -0.25
CA PHE A 67 -7.43 7.47 0.98
C PHE A 67 -6.57 8.70 0.70
N ASN A 68 -5.86 8.72 -0.42
CA ASN A 68 -5.07 9.89 -0.81
C ASN A 68 -5.96 11.00 -1.36
N VAL A 69 -6.87 10.63 -2.27
CA VAL A 69 -7.80 11.59 -2.89
C VAL A 69 -8.61 12.35 -1.84
N ASN A 70 -9.01 11.67 -0.77
CA ASN A 70 -9.86 12.22 0.29
C ASN A 70 -9.08 12.72 1.50
N GLY A 71 -7.76 12.79 1.43
CA GLY A 71 -6.95 13.34 2.51
C GLY A 71 -6.96 12.53 3.79
N VAL A 72 -7.15 11.22 3.70
CA VAL A 72 -7.29 10.32 4.86
C VAL A 72 -5.95 9.93 5.45
N ALA A 73 -4.91 9.80 4.62
CA ALA A 73 -3.62 9.28 5.04
C ALA A 73 -2.45 10.01 4.40
N ASP A 74 -1.34 10.06 5.11
CA ASP A 74 -0.03 10.39 4.56
C ASP A 74 0.69 9.11 4.15
N TYR A 75 1.57 9.22 3.16
CA TYR A 75 2.30 8.09 2.57
C TYR A 75 3.79 8.32 2.66
N THR A 76 4.52 7.27 3.03
CA THR A 76 5.96 7.21 2.88
C THR A 76 6.32 5.97 2.08
N ILE A 77 7.33 6.07 1.23
CA ILE A 77 7.79 4.98 0.38
C ILE A 77 9.25 4.70 0.71
N ALA A 78 9.54 3.48 1.15
CA ALA A 78 10.92 3.01 1.32
C ALA A 78 11.23 2.01 0.21
N GLN A 79 12.37 2.15 -0.43
CA GLN A 79 12.86 1.17 -1.39
C GLN A 79 13.80 0.21 -0.68
N VAL A 80 13.55 -1.09 -0.83
CA VAL A 80 14.35 -2.15 -0.22
C VAL A 80 14.75 -3.15 -1.29
N ASN A 81 16.00 -3.52 -1.32
CA ASN A 81 16.50 -4.60 -2.17
C ASN A 81 16.42 -5.90 -1.39
N ILE A 82 15.39 -6.71 -1.66
CA ILE A 82 15.23 -8.01 -1.01
C ILE A 82 16.22 -8.99 -1.64
N THR A 83 17.17 -9.44 -0.86
CA THR A 83 18.25 -10.31 -1.35
C THR A 83 18.03 -11.80 -1.06
N SER A 84 17.17 -12.13 -0.13
CA SER A 84 16.83 -13.52 0.20
C SER A 84 15.40 -13.62 0.71
N THR A 85 14.78 -14.76 0.48
CA THR A 85 13.41 -15.06 0.95
C THR A 85 13.32 -16.52 1.38
N ALA A 86 12.30 -16.81 2.16
CA ALA A 86 11.86 -18.18 2.35
C ALA A 86 11.25 -18.72 1.05
N ASP A 87 11.17 -20.05 0.93
CA ASP A 87 10.53 -20.69 -0.21
C ASP A 87 9.07 -20.23 -0.35
N GLY A 88 8.68 -19.93 -1.57
CA GLY A 88 7.34 -19.43 -1.88
C GLY A 88 7.20 -17.92 -1.86
N LEU A 89 8.20 -17.20 -1.39
CA LEU A 89 8.16 -15.73 -1.28
C LEU A 89 9.08 -15.03 -2.28
N GLU A 90 9.50 -15.72 -3.33
CA GLU A 90 10.47 -15.20 -4.31
C GLU A 90 9.99 -13.94 -5.02
N LYS A 91 8.70 -13.74 -5.13
CA LYS A 91 8.13 -12.51 -5.73
C LYS A 91 8.52 -11.25 -4.98
N LEU A 92 8.88 -11.35 -3.70
CA LEU A 92 9.35 -10.21 -2.94
C LEU A 92 10.69 -9.66 -3.44
N LYS A 93 11.46 -10.44 -4.15
CA LYS A 93 12.74 -10.01 -4.72
C LYS A 93 12.60 -9.03 -5.88
N GLY A 94 11.45 -8.87 -6.37
CA GLY A 94 11.29 -7.96 -7.42
C GLY A 94 10.16 -7.97 -8.25
#